data_7b7ec01cb9b0341f7b5fdb3cac41603b
#
_entry.id   7b7ec01cb9b0341f7b5fdb3cac41603b
#
_cell.length_a   1.000
_cell.length_b   1.000
_cell.length_c   1.000
_cell.angle_alpha   90.00
_cell.angle_beta   90.00
_cell.angle_gamma   90.00
#
_symmetry.space_group_name_H-M   'P 1'
#
loop_
_entity.id
_entity.type
_entity.pdbx_description
1 polymer ?
#
loop_
_entity_poly.entity_id
_entity_poly.type
_entity_poly.pdbx_seq_one_letter_code
_entity_poly.pdbx_strand_id
1 'polypeptide(L)'
;QISAILGPSAGGAVYSPAITDFTLMVRGISQMFITGPDVIKAVTGEEITHEELGGADAHANQSGVSHFTLDSEQECMDAIRHLLSYLPLNNLDDPPMTDHDDDPERIDESLREVVPQESTRSYDMLDVIGRVVDHGEFLNVQQEFAPNIIVGFGRLNGRSVGIVAQQPAYLAGVIDIHASVKAARFVRFCDAFNIPIITFADVPGYMPGKDQEHRGIIRQGAKLLYAYAEATVPKITVVTRKAYGGAYVVMGSKHLRTDINLAWPTAEIAVMGPDAAVNIIHRRRLADSENPEATRSELIDEYRTNFANPYQAAERGFIDDVIDPALTRPKLIHALDSLQNKRDTLPPKKHGNIPL
;
A
#
# COMPACT_ATOMS: atom_id res chain seq x y z
N GLN A 1 -10.49 16.05 -7.84
CA GLN A 1 -9.91 16.87 -8.92
C GLN A 1 -8.80 16.10 -9.62
N ILE A 2 -8.75 16.22 -10.97
CA ILE A 2 -7.77 15.54 -11.81
C ILE A 2 -7.08 16.60 -12.67
N SER A 3 -5.76 16.59 -12.70
CA SER A 3 -4.94 17.48 -13.52
C SER A 3 -4.17 16.71 -14.58
N ALA A 4 -4.39 17.03 -15.84
CA ALA A 4 -3.61 16.53 -16.97
C ALA A 4 -2.60 17.59 -17.40
N ILE A 5 -1.31 17.26 -17.30
CA ILE A 5 -0.23 18.14 -17.72
C ILE A 5 0.15 17.76 -19.16
N LEU A 6 -0.17 18.63 -20.10
CA LEU A 6 0.04 18.42 -21.53
C LEU A 6 0.98 19.49 -22.13
N GLY A 7 1.89 20.00 -21.34
CA GLY A 7 2.85 20.99 -21.72
C GLY A 7 3.68 21.48 -20.53
N PRO A 8 4.52 22.51 -20.73
CA PRO A 8 5.29 23.09 -19.65
C PRO A 8 4.42 23.81 -18.59
N SER A 9 4.63 23.50 -17.32
CA SER A 9 4.02 24.17 -16.18
C SER A 9 5.14 24.58 -15.21
N ALA A 10 5.32 25.89 -14.98
CA ALA A 10 6.46 26.40 -14.21
C ALA A 10 6.05 27.45 -13.19
N GLY A 11 6.87 27.62 -12.15
CA GLY A 11 6.68 28.62 -11.10
C GLY A 11 5.39 28.39 -10.31
N GLY A 12 4.63 29.44 -10.06
CA GLY A 12 3.38 29.37 -9.30
C GLY A 12 2.30 28.49 -9.92
N ALA A 13 2.35 28.25 -11.23
CA ALA A 13 1.37 27.43 -11.95
C ALA A 13 1.41 25.94 -11.53
N VAL A 14 2.54 25.43 -11.04
CA VAL A 14 2.65 24.02 -10.62
C VAL A 14 1.89 23.69 -9.34
N TYR A 15 1.56 24.69 -8.54
CA TYR A 15 0.83 24.45 -7.29
C TYR A 15 -0.64 24.08 -7.54
N SER A 16 -1.25 24.60 -8.61
CA SER A 16 -2.62 24.24 -8.96
C SER A 16 -2.80 22.72 -9.19
N PRO A 17 -2.03 22.05 -10.08
CA PRO A 17 -2.10 20.60 -10.22
C PRO A 17 -1.61 19.86 -8.97
N ALA A 18 -0.61 20.36 -8.25
CA ALA A 18 -0.05 19.69 -7.08
C ALA A 18 -1.02 19.54 -5.91
N ILE A 19 -2.05 20.39 -5.80
CA ILE A 19 -3.10 20.29 -4.78
C ILE A 19 -4.30 19.44 -5.24
N THR A 20 -4.36 18.97 -6.47
CA THR A 20 -5.42 18.08 -6.96
C THR A 20 -5.19 16.65 -6.49
N ASP A 21 -6.21 15.80 -6.62
CA ASP A 21 -6.13 14.42 -6.15
C ASP A 21 -5.21 13.57 -7.02
N PHE A 22 -5.28 13.76 -8.34
CA PHE A 22 -4.45 13.03 -9.30
C PHE A 22 -3.82 13.98 -10.32
N THR A 23 -2.55 13.76 -10.59
CA THR A 23 -1.78 14.44 -11.64
C THR A 23 -1.34 13.41 -12.66
N LEU A 24 -1.69 13.63 -13.91
CA LEU A 24 -1.30 12.80 -15.05
C LEU A 24 -0.28 13.57 -15.90
N MET A 25 0.78 12.90 -16.35
CA MET A 25 1.83 13.48 -17.16
C MET A 25 2.10 12.62 -18.39
N VAL A 26 2.42 13.27 -19.52
CA VAL A 26 2.76 12.61 -20.78
C VAL A 26 4.25 12.77 -21.05
N ARG A 27 4.96 11.66 -21.29
CA ARG A 27 6.40 11.65 -21.57
C ARG A 27 6.75 12.52 -22.77
N GLY A 28 7.84 13.27 -22.66
CA GLY A 28 8.34 14.15 -23.72
C GLY A 28 7.53 15.41 -23.98
N ILE A 29 6.36 15.58 -23.33
CA ILE A 29 5.50 16.76 -23.50
C ILE A 29 5.35 17.51 -22.17
N SER A 30 5.10 16.78 -21.07
CA SER A 30 4.79 17.35 -19.77
C SER A 30 6.03 17.75 -19.02
N GLN A 31 6.04 18.95 -18.46
CA GLN A 31 7.09 19.43 -17.58
C GLN A 31 6.50 20.21 -16.41
N MET A 32 6.96 19.91 -15.21
CA MET A 32 6.59 20.63 -13.99
C MET A 32 7.84 20.96 -13.18
N PHE A 33 8.08 22.23 -12.87
CA PHE A 33 9.14 22.67 -11.96
C PHE A 33 8.87 24.05 -11.40
N ILE A 34 9.33 24.31 -10.19
CA ILE A 34 9.17 25.65 -9.58
C ILE A 34 10.08 26.65 -10.28
N THR A 35 11.32 26.27 -10.55
CA THR A 35 12.34 27.12 -11.15
C THR A 35 13.01 26.37 -12.31
N GLY A 36 13.05 26.99 -13.48
CA GLY A 36 13.59 26.38 -14.68
C GLY A 36 15.11 26.27 -14.68
N PRO A 37 15.70 25.46 -15.61
CA PRO A 37 17.13 25.17 -15.69
C PRO A 37 18.04 26.41 -15.75
N ASP A 38 17.65 27.44 -16.50
CA ASP A 38 18.49 28.66 -16.64
C ASP A 38 18.68 29.39 -15.30
N VAL A 39 17.63 29.44 -14.49
CA VAL A 39 17.69 30.08 -13.16
C VAL A 39 18.48 29.21 -12.18
N ILE A 40 18.32 27.88 -12.24
CA ILE A 40 19.10 26.93 -11.44
C ILE A 40 20.59 27.10 -11.77
N LYS A 41 20.95 27.12 -13.05
CA LYS A 41 22.32 27.36 -13.48
C LYS A 41 22.89 28.68 -12.97
N ALA A 42 22.09 29.76 -13.01
CA ALA A 42 22.52 31.07 -12.55
C ALA A 42 22.72 31.15 -11.02
N VAL A 43 21.94 30.38 -10.23
CA VAL A 43 21.94 30.46 -8.75
C VAL A 43 22.86 29.41 -8.12
N THR A 44 22.80 28.16 -8.60
CA THR A 44 23.52 27.03 -8.00
C THR A 44 24.71 26.56 -8.83
N GLY A 45 24.78 26.94 -10.11
CA GLY A 45 25.78 26.48 -11.06
C GLY A 45 25.49 25.09 -11.63
N GLU A 46 24.39 24.46 -11.29
CA GLU A 46 24.00 23.15 -11.80
C GLU A 46 23.53 23.24 -13.26
N GLU A 47 23.98 22.34 -14.09
CA GLU A 47 23.50 22.18 -15.47
C GLU A 47 22.57 20.98 -15.53
N ILE A 48 21.31 21.22 -15.89
CA ILE A 48 20.27 20.20 -15.99
C ILE A 48 19.32 20.54 -17.14
N THR A 49 18.79 19.56 -17.82
CA THR A 49 17.77 19.76 -18.86
C THR A 49 16.37 19.93 -18.25
N HIS A 50 15.43 20.46 -19.02
CA HIS A 50 14.02 20.56 -18.61
C HIS A 50 13.42 19.18 -18.28
N GLU A 51 13.75 18.17 -19.08
CA GLU A 51 13.24 16.80 -18.92
C GLU A 51 13.81 16.13 -17.67
N GLU A 52 15.11 16.25 -17.43
CA GLU A 52 15.77 15.71 -16.22
C GLU A 52 15.28 16.41 -14.95
N LEU A 53 14.99 17.72 -15.02
CA LEU A 53 14.54 18.49 -13.86
C LEU A 53 13.09 18.21 -13.47
N GLY A 54 12.20 18.14 -14.44
CA GLY A 54 10.79 18.09 -14.16
C GLY A 54 9.95 17.46 -15.27
N GLY A 55 10.53 16.58 -16.09
CA GLY A 55 9.80 15.75 -17.03
C GLY A 55 8.95 14.69 -16.34
N ALA A 56 8.14 13.99 -17.11
CA ALA A 56 7.20 13.00 -16.61
C ALA A 56 7.89 11.89 -15.80
N ASP A 57 9.03 11.38 -16.28
CA ASP A 57 9.79 10.32 -15.59
C ASP A 57 10.44 10.81 -14.28
N ALA A 58 10.91 12.05 -14.22
CA ALA A 58 11.44 12.63 -12.98
C ALA A 58 10.36 12.69 -11.89
N HIS A 59 9.13 13.02 -12.26
CA HIS A 59 7.99 13.07 -11.34
C HIS A 59 7.37 11.70 -11.06
N ALA A 60 7.50 10.73 -11.97
CA ALA A 60 7.08 9.35 -11.75
C ALA A 60 7.99 8.63 -10.76
N ASN A 61 9.32 8.76 -10.93
CA ASN A 61 10.30 7.93 -10.21
C ASN A 61 10.88 8.59 -8.95
N GLN A 62 11.07 9.93 -8.96
CA GLN A 62 11.81 10.63 -7.92
C GLN A 62 10.91 11.37 -6.93
N SER A 63 9.99 12.20 -7.44
CA SER A 63 9.20 13.09 -6.59
C SER A 63 7.82 12.53 -6.21
N GLY A 64 7.28 11.59 -6.99
CA GLY A 64 5.94 11.04 -6.81
C GLY A 64 4.81 12.05 -7.09
N VAL A 65 5.08 13.15 -7.78
CA VAL A 65 4.05 14.13 -8.19
C VAL A 65 3.15 13.55 -9.28
N SER A 66 3.72 12.79 -10.24
CA SER A 66 2.94 12.10 -11.26
C SER A 66 2.29 10.85 -10.68
N HIS A 67 0.96 10.76 -10.77
CA HIS A 67 0.21 9.57 -10.38
C HIS A 67 0.08 8.58 -11.52
N PHE A 68 0.01 9.09 -12.75
CA PHE A 68 -0.01 8.29 -13.99
C PHE A 68 0.90 8.94 -15.02
N THR A 69 1.80 8.16 -15.59
CA THR A 69 2.74 8.61 -16.62
C THR A 69 2.46 7.82 -17.89
N LEU A 70 2.08 8.54 -18.95
CA LEU A 70 1.55 7.99 -20.20
C LEU A 70 2.45 8.37 -21.36
N ASP A 71 2.35 7.65 -22.47
CA ASP A 71 3.18 7.88 -23.66
C ASP A 71 2.50 8.79 -24.72
N SER A 72 1.20 9.07 -24.54
CA SER A 72 0.47 9.96 -25.45
C SER A 72 -0.67 10.71 -24.75
N GLU A 73 -1.10 11.82 -25.36
CA GLU A 73 -2.27 12.60 -24.90
C GLU A 73 -3.55 11.76 -24.94
N GLN A 74 -3.69 10.87 -25.95
CA GLN A 74 -4.84 9.99 -26.06
C GLN A 74 -4.90 9.02 -24.90
N GLU A 75 -3.80 8.36 -24.56
CA GLU A 75 -3.71 7.49 -23.39
C GLU A 75 -4.01 8.25 -22.09
N CYS A 76 -3.59 9.51 -22.00
CA CYS A 76 -3.89 10.35 -20.85
C CYS A 76 -5.41 10.56 -20.71
N MET A 77 -6.12 10.85 -21.81
CA MET A 77 -7.58 11.00 -21.79
C MET A 77 -8.28 9.68 -21.45
N ASP A 78 -7.77 8.56 -21.93
CA ASP A 78 -8.34 7.23 -21.65
C ASP A 78 -8.08 6.82 -20.18
N ALA A 79 -6.90 7.12 -19.65
CA ALA A 79 -6.59 6.91 -18.24
C ALA A 79 -7.49 7.74 -17.29
N ILE A 80 -7.82 8.99 -17.68
CA ILE A 80 -8.78 9.82 -16.92
C ILE A 80 -10.18 9.16 -16.92
N ARG A 81 -10.67 8.70 -18.07
CA ARG A 81 -11.97 8.01 -18.15
C ARG A 81 -11.97 6.73 -17.32
N HIS A 82 -10.90 5.96 -17.41
CA HIS A 82 -10.75 4.73 -16.62
C HIS A 82 -10.73 5.03 -15.12
N LEU A 83 -9.95 6.01 -14.67
CA LEU A 83 -9.93 6.44 -13.26
C LEU A 83 -11.32 6.88 -12.78
N LEU A 84 -12.02 7.70 -13.56
CA LEU A 84 -13.37 8.18 -13.23
C LEU A 84 -14.38 7.03 -13.12
N SER A 85 -14.18 5.90 -13.78
CA SER A 85 -15.08 4.74 -13.69
C SER A 85 -15.06 4.05 -12.32
N TYR A 86 -14.06 4.30 -11.48
CA TYR A 86 -13.98 3.79 -10.11
C TYR A 86 -14.57 4.74 -9.08
N LEU A 87 -14.76 6.00 -9.42
CA LEU A 87 -15.07 7.06 -8.46
C LEU A 87 -16.56 7.39 -8.44
N PRO A 88 -17.13 7.75 -7.27
CA PRO A 88 -18.47 8.30 -7.21
C PRO A 88 -18.52 9.69 -7.87
N LEU A 89 -19.71 10.16 -8.19
CA LEU A 89 -19.91 11.50 -8.75
C LEU A 89 -19.62 12.63 -7.77
N ASN A 90 -19.73 12.34 -6.48
CA ASN A 90 -19.43 13.26 -5.37
C ASN A 90 -19.14 12.46 -4.09
N ASN A 91 -18.69 13.13 -3.03
CA ASN A 91 -18.33 12.51 -1.76
C ASN A 91 -19.49 12.06 -0.88
N LEU A 92 -20.74 12.26 -1.30
CA LEU A 92 -21.93 11.78 -0.60
C LEU A 92 -22.48 10.48 -1.19
N ASP A 93 -22.11 10.17 -2.43
CA ASP A 93 -22.52 8.96 -3.12
C ASP A 93 -21.56 7.80 -2.80
N ASP A 94 -22.07 6.60 -2.87
CA ASP A 94 -21.25 5.38 -2.84
C ASP A 94 -20.55 5.20 -4.21
N PRO A 95 -19.39 4.49 -4.25
CA PRO A 95 -18.71 4.17 -5.50
C PRO A 95 -19.64 3.40 -6.47
N PRO A 96 -19.46 3.58 -7.80
CA PRO A 96 -20.31 2.94 -8.79
C PRO A 96 -20.18 1.41 -8.73
N MET A 97 -21.31 0.74 -8.93
CA MET A 97 -21.36 -0.69 -9.21
C MET A 97 -21.35 -0.89 -10.73
N THR A 98 -20.56 -1.82 -11.22
CA THR A 98 -20.49 -2.20 -12.64
C THR A 98 -21.04 -3.61 -12.83
N ASP A 99 -21.84 -3.81 -13.87
CA ASP A 99 -22.21 -5.16 -14.29
C ASP A 99 -20.98 -5.92 -14.81
N HIS A 100 -20.84 -7.16 -14.40
CA HIS A 100 -19.72 -8.03 -14.79
C HIS A 100 -20.18 -9.50 -14.79
N ASP A 101 -19.38 -10.35 -15.42
CA ASP A 101 -19.60 -11.79 -15.57
C ASP A 101 -18.55 -12.65 -14.83
N ASP A 102 -17.65 -12.05 -14.04
CA ASP A 102 -16.70 -12.80 -13.21
C ASP A 102 -17.41 -13.32 -11.95
N ASP A 103 -17.42 -14.65 -11.77
CA ASP A 103 -18.12 -15.33 -10.70
C ASP A 103 -17.63 -14.82 -9.32
N PRO A 104 -18.51 -14.25 -8.46
CA PRO A 104 -18.16 -13.82 -7.11
C PRO A 104 -17.66 -14.95 -6.22
N GLU A 105 -18.12 -16.19 -6.46
CA GLU A 105 -17.71 -17.37 -5.70
C GLU A 105 -16.52 -18.11 -6.33
N ARG A 106 -15.88 -17.54 -7.34
CA ARG A 106 -14.70 -18.12 -8.01
C ARG A 106 -13.58 -18.39 -7.00
N ILE A 107 -13.15 -19.65 -6.97
CA ILE A 107 -12.01 -20.14 -6.17
C ILE A 107 -10.78 -20.19 -7.07
N ASP A 108 -9.65 -19.65 -6.59
CA ASP A 108 -8.37 -19.73 -7.32
C ASP A 108 -7.35 -20.56 -6.53
N GLU A 109 -7.26 -21.83 -6.88
CA GLU A 109 -6.33 -22.80 -6.26
C GLU A 109 -4.86 -22.36 -6.35
N SER A 110 -4.50 -21.61 -7.37
CA SER A 110 -3.11 -21.17 -7.57
C SER A 110 -2.64 -20.16 -6.51
N LEU A 111 -3.54 -19.49 -5.79
CA LEU A 111 -3.19 -18.62 -4.67
C LEU A 111 -2.47 -19.34 -3.53
N ARG A 112 -2.63 -20.66 -3.40
CA ARG A 112 -1.87 -21.47 -2.42
C ARG A 112 -0.38 -21.54 -2.72
N GLU A 113 0.03 -21.30 -3.98
CA GLU A 113 1.41 -21.45 -4.44
C GLU A 113 2.09 -20.11 -4.76
N VAL A 114 1.32 -19.04 -4.98
CA VAL A 114 1.86 -17.70 -5.36
C VAL A 114 2.78 -17.15 -4.29
N VAL A 115 2.43 -17.32 -3.00
CA VAL A 115 3.24 -16.84 -1.89
C VAL A 115 4.15 -17.95 -1.38
N PRO A 116 5.48 -17.83 -1.54
CA PRO A 116 6.42 -18.85 -1.07
C PRO A 116 6.35 -19.02 0.45
N GLN A 117 6.48 -20.26 0.90
CA GLN A 117 6.55 -20.58 2.33
C GLN A 117 7.84 -20.01 2.96
N GLU A 118 8.95 -20.03 2.21
CA GLU A 118 10.21 -19.46 2.68
C GLU A 118 10.10 -17.93 2.76
N SER A 119 10.26 -17.40 3.96
CA SER A 119 10.11 -15.96 4.25
C SER A 119 11.13 -15.08 3.53
N THR A 120 12.24 -15.64 3.07
CA THR A 120 13.32 -14.94 2.33
C THR A 120 13.08 -14.87 0.83
N ARG A 121 12.20 -15.70 0.29
CA ARG A 121 11.90 -15.73 -1.15
C ARG A 121 10.90 -14.62 -1.50
N SER A 122 11.23 -13.81 -2.50
CA SER A 122 10.36 -12.77 -3.01
C SER A 122 9.29 -13.31 -3.96
N TYR A 123 8.21 -12.57 -4.14
CA TYR A 123 7.17 -12.80 -5.13
C TYR A 123 6.55 -11.46 -5.53
N ASP A 124 5.78 -11.43 -6.61
CA ASP A 124 5.04 -10.24 -7.04
C ASP A 124 3.63 -10.23 -6.43
N MET A 125 3.33 -9.22 -5.63
CA MET A 125 1.99 -9.07 -5.03
C MET A 125 0.92 -8.73 -6.08
N LEU A 126 1.30 -8.21 -7.23
CA LEU A 126 0.35 -7.99 -8.34
C LEU A 126 -0.26 -9.30 -8.83
N ASP A 127 0.47 -10.43 -8.74
CA ASP A 127 -0.07 -11.75 -9.07
C ASP A 127 -1.19 -12.16 -8.11
N VAL A 128 -1.09 -11.80 -6.82
CA VAL A 128 -2.17 -12.02 -5.84
C VAL A 128 -3.36 -11.12 -6.14
N ILE A 129 -3.10 -9.82 -6.32
CA ILE A 129 -4.15 -8.83 -6.60
C ILE A 129 -4.93 -9.21 -7.86
N GLY A 130 -4.26 -9.51 -8.98
CA GLY A 130 -4.87 -9.87 -10.24
C GLY A 130 -5.74 -11.13 -10.19
N ARG A 131 -5.43 -12.08 -9.29
CA ARG A 131 -6.26 -13.29 -9.09
C ARG A 131 -7.50 -13.04 -8.25
N VAL A 132 -7.51 -11.97 -7.46
CA VAL A 132 -8.58 -11.66 -6.51
C VAL A 132 -9.61 -10.69 -7.11
N VAL A 133 -9.16 -9.66 -7.84
CA VAL A 133 -10.04 -8.65 -8.43
C VAL A 133 -10.81 -9.17 -9.65
N ASP A 134 -11.90 -8.51 -10.00
CA ASP A 134 -12.73 -8.84 -11.16
C ASP A 134 -11.88 -8.76 -12.44
N HIS A 135 -11.91 -9.84 -13.25
CA HIS A 135 -11.17 -10.00 -14.51
C HIS A 135 -9.65 -9.75 -14.41
N GLY A 136 -9.10 -9.67 -13.21
CA GLY A 136 -7.70 -9.31 -13.00
C GLY A 136 -7.39 -7.83 -13.27
N GLU A 137 -8.41 -6.98 -13.42
CA GLU A 137 -8.25 -5.56 -13.73
C GLU A 137 -7.85 -4.76 -12.48
N PHE A 138 -6.65 -4.19 -12.52
CA PHE A 138 -6.12 -3.36 -11.46
C PHE A 138 -5.50 -2.07 -12.01
N LEU A 139 -6.03 -0.93 -11.62
CA LEU A 139 -5.50 0.39 -11.96
C LEU A 139 -4.44 0.80 -10.93
N ASN A 140 -3.17 0.53 -11.22
CA ASN A 140 -2.04 0.84 -10.35
C ASN A 140 -1.74 2.35 -10.34
N VAL A 141 -1.74 2.98 -9.18
CA VAL A 141 -1.47 4.42 -9.00
C VAL A 141 -0.03 4.61 -8.54
N GLN A 142 0.69 5.57 -9.12
CA GLN A 142 2.11 5.84 -8.81
C GLN A 142 2.98 4.57 -8.90
N GLN A 143 2.81 3.78 -9.94
CA GLN A 143 3.47 2.48 -10.09
C GLN A 143 5.00 2.57 -9.96
N GLU A 144 5.60 3.62 -10.49
CA GLU A 144 7.04 3.83 -10.53
C GLU A 144 7.59 4.49 -9.25
N PHE A 145 6.75 5.16 -8.47
CA PHE A 145 7.13 5.79 -7.20
C PHE A 145 6.94 4.83 -6.03
N ALA A 146 7.95 4.72 -5.17
CA ALA A 146 7.95 3.82 -4.01
C ALA A 146 7.38 2.42 -4.37
N PRO A 147 8.03 1.66 -5.26
CA PRO A 147 7.50 0.40 -5.79
C PRO A 147 7.41 -0.72 -4.73
N ASN A 148 7.99 -0.53 -3.56
CA ASN A 148 7.88 -1.41 -2.39
C ASN A 148 6.46 -1.40 -1.76
N ILE A 149 5.59 -0.47 -2.17
CA ILE A 149 4.17 -0.44 -1.83
C ILE A 149 3.31 -0.20 -3.07
N ILE A 150 2.26 -0.98 -3.21
CA ILE A 150 1.27 -0.90 -4.28
C ILE A 150 0.04 -0.18 -3.74
N VAL A 151 -0.48 0.78 -4.49
CA VAL A 151 -1.78 1.40 -4.26
C VAL A 151 -2.52 1.51 -5.59
N GLY A 152 -3.82 1.31 -5.58
CA GLY A 152 -4.61 1.39 -6.81
C GLY A 152 -6.05 0.96 -6.62
N PHE A 153 -6.79 0.94 -7.72
CA PHE A 153 -8.20 0.59 -7.74
C PHE A 153 -8.43 -0.74 -8.45
N GLY A 154 -9.33 -1.53 -7.91
CA GLY A 154 -9.88 -2.73 -8.53
C GLY A 154 -11.37 -2.82 -8.28
N ARG A 155 -11.98 -3.92 -8.73
CA ARG A 155 -13.37 -4.23 -8.41
C ARG A 155 -13.49 -5.61 -7.78
N LEU A 156 -14.44 -5.74 -6.88
CA LEU A 156 -14.85 -7.01 -6.28
C LEU A 156 -16.38 -7.12 -6.38
N ASN A 157 -16.86 -8.05 -7.18
CA ASN A 157 -18.27 -8.22 -7.51
C ASN A 157 -18.88 -6.91 -8.04
N GLY A 158 -18.19 -6.25 -8.98
CA GLY A 158 -18.57 -4.98 -9.58
C GLY A 158 -18.37 -3.74 -8.72
N ARG A 159 -18.10 -3.89 -7.43
CA ARG A 159 -17.90 -2.80 -6.46
C ARG A 159 -16.47 -2.29 -6.52
N SER A 160 -16.29 -0.99 -6.71
CA SER A 160 -14.97 -0.34 -6.63
C SER A 160 -14.36 -0.46 -5.25
N VAL A 161 -13.09 -0.84 -5.19
CA VAL A 161 -12.29 -0.92 -3.96
C VAL A 161 -10.92 -0.27 -4.17
N GLY A 162 -10.40 0.36 -3.13
CA GLY A 162 -9.01 0.78 -3.06
C GLY A 162 -8.16 -0.36 -2.48
N ILE A 163 -7.04 -0.66 -3.12
CA ILE A 163 -6.12 -1.70 -2.67
C ILE A 163 -4.81 -1.06 -2.22
N VAL A 164 -4.33 -1.45 -1.05
CA VAL A 164 -3.02 -1.10 -0.51
C VAL A 164 -2.28 -2.38 -0.17
N ALA A 165 -1.09 -2.58 -0.73
CA ALA A 165 -0.35 -3.82 -0.52
C ALA A 165 1.16 -3.60 -0.49
N GLN A 166 1.90 -4.41 0.27
CA GLN A 166 3.35 -4.46 0.09
C GLN A 166 3.71 -5.15 -1.21
N GLN A 167 4.85 -4.76 -1.78
CA GLN A 167 5.45 -5.44 -2.91
C GLN A 167 6.76 -6.12 -2.48
N PRO A 168 6.73 -7.41 -2.14
CA PRO A 168 7.91 -8.13 -1.66
C PRO A 168 9.05 -8.24 -2.68
N ALA A 169 8.76 -8.05 -3.96
CA ALA A 169 9.78 -8.00 -5.01
C ALA A 169 10.70 -6.77 -4.91
N TYR A 170 10.24 -5.71 -4.22
CA TYR A 170 11.02 -4.49 -3.99
C TYR A 170 11.26 -4.28 -2.50
N LEU A 171 12.54 -4.19 -2.10
CA LEU A 171 12.94 -3.98 -0.70
C LEU A 171 12.23 -4.93 0.29
N ALA A 172 11.88 -6.15 -0.15
CA ALA A 172 11.14 -7.15 0.63
C ALA A 172 9.80 -6.63 1.22
N GLY A 173 9.20 -5.59 0.64
CA GLY A 173 7.97 -4.97 1.14
C GLY A 173 8.12 -4.10 2.40
N VAL A 174 9.35 -3.72 2.74
CA VAL A 174 9.64 -2.79 3.86
C VAL A 174 8.97 -1.44 3.63
N ILE A 175 8.47 -0.81 4.68
CA ILE A 175 7.90 0.55 4.59
C ILE A 175 9.01 1.58 4.80
N ASP A 176 9.29 2.40 3.80
CA ASP A 176 10.16 3.57 3.89
C ASP A 176 9.35 4.88 3.94
N ILE A 177 10.05 6.00 3.92
CA ILE A 177 9.43 7.35 3.92
C ILE A 177 8.46 7.51 2.75
N HIS A 178 8.87 7.13 1.54
CA HIS A 178 8.07 7.31 0.33
C HIS A 178 6.85 6.39 0.30
N ALA A 179 7.01 5.13 0.67
CA ALA A 179 5.91 4.18 0.81
C ALA A 179 4.86 4.66 1.84
N SER A 180 5.32 5.22 2.97
CA SER A 180 4.43 5.77 4.00
C SER A 180 3.57 6.93 3.46
N VAL A 181 4.18 7.86 2.72
CA VAL A 181 3.48 9.03 2.15
C VAL A 181 2.51 8.61 1.04
N LYS A 182 2.96 7.75 0.12
CA LYS A 182 2.14 7.21 -0.98
C LYS A 182 0.88 6.52 -0.45
N ALA A 183 1.05 5.57 0.46
CA ALA A 183 -0.08 4.82 1.02
C ALA A 183 -1.01 5.71 1.86
N ALA A 184 -0.47 6.60 2.69
CA ALA A 184 -1.29 7.48 3.51
C ALA A 184 -2.17 8.41 2.68
N ARG A 185 -1.63 8.98 1.59
CA ARG A 185 -2.39 9.81 0.66
C ARG A 185 -3.51 9.02 0.00
N PHE A 186 -3.22 7.80 -0.46
CA PHE A 186 -4.21 6.94 -1.12
C PHE A 186 -5.33 6.49 -0.18
N VAL A 187 -5.01 6.08 1.04
CA VAL A 187 -6.01 5.73 2.07
C VAL A 187 -6.95 6.90 2.36
N ARG A 188 -6.41 8.11 2.50
CA ARG A 188 -7.22 9.31 2.73
C ARG A 188 -8.11 9.65 1.53
N PHE A 189 -7.62 9.44 0.32
CA PHE A 189 -8.42 9.62 -0.89
C PHE A 189 -9.60 8.63 -0.91
N CYS A 190 -9.34 7.34 -0.66
CA CYS A 190 -10.41 6.34 -0.58
C CYS A 190 -11.48 6.70 0.45
N ASP A 191 -11.05 7.13 1.65
CA ASP A 191 -11.97 7.56 2.71
C ASP A 191 -12.81 8.79 2.32
N ALA A 192 -12.19 9.76 1.62
CA ALA A 192 -12.87 10.97 1.17
C ALA A 192 -13.97 10.70 0.12
N PHE A 193 -13.90 9.58 -0.58
CA PHE A 193 -14.84 9.21 -1.65
C PHE A 193 -15.59 7.89 -1.39
N ASN A 194 -15.72 7.49 -0.13
CA ASN A 194 -16.47 6.31 0.31
C ASN A 194 -16.02 4.98 -0.33
N ILE A 195 -14.75 4.89 -0.77
CA ILE A 195 -14.20 3.70 -1.41
C ILE A 195 -13.68 2.74 -0.33
N PRO A 196 -14.21 1.52 -0.22
CA PRO A 196 -13.71 0.52 0.72
C PRO A 196 -12.23 0.20 0.48
N ILE A 197 -11.49 -0.07 1.54
CA ILE A 197 -10.05 -0.34 1.47
C ILE A 197 -9.77 -1.81 1.76
N ILE A 198 -9.11 -2.46 0.81
CA ILE A 198 -8.56 -3.82 0.96
C ILE A 198 -7.04 -3.70 1.13
N THR A 199 -6.52 -4.28 2.20
CA THR A 199 -5.08 -4.29 2.46
C THR A 199 -4.53 -5.71 2.36
N PHE A 200 -3.49 -5.93 1.55
CA PHE A 200 -2.70 -7.17 1.56
C PHE A 200 -1.38 -6.90 2.28
N ALA A 201 -1.19 -7.53 3.43
CA ALA A 201 -0.04 -7.29 4.28
C ALA A 201 1.01 -8.41 4.17
N ASP A 202 2.21 -8.05 3.71
CA ASP A 202 3.45 -8.83 3.82
C ASP A 202 4.59 -7.87 4.17
N VAL A 203 4.68 -7.47 5.42
CA VAL A 203 5.54 -6.39 5.89
C VAL A 203 6.53 -6.83 6.96
N PRO A 204 7.85 -6.83 6.67
CA PRO A 204 8.87 -7.20 7.65
C PRO A 204 9.19 -6.09 8.66
N GLY A 205 8.83 -4.83 8.36
CA GLY A 205 9.15 -3.71 9.22
C GLY A 205 9.20 -2.38 8.49
N TYR A 206 9.54 -1.33 9.22
CA TYR A 206 10.00 -0.07 8.65
C TYR A 206 11.46 -0.17 8.23
N MET A 207 11.85 0.59 7.18
CA MET A 207 13.23 0.64 6.70
C MET A 207 14.16 1.16 7.79
N PRO A 208 15.12 0.34 8.27
CA PRO A 208 16.09 0.78 9.26
C PRO A 208 17.19 1.62 8.63
N GLY A 209 17.83 2.45 9.44
CA GLY A 209 19.04 3.14 9.04
C GLY A 209 19.02 4.64 9.34
N LYS A 210 20.22 5.19 9.50
CA LYS A 210 20.45 6.59 9.86
C LYS A 210 19.78 7.58 8.90
N ASP A 211 19.81 7.30 7.59
CA ASP A 211 19.19 8.18 6.58
C ASP A 211 17.69 8.28 6.80
N GLN A 212 17.00 7.15 6.96
CA GLN A 212 15.56 7.11 7.21
C GLN A 212 15.18 7.82 8.51
N GLU A 213 15.94 7.58 9.60
CA GLU A 213 15.70 8.25 10.89
C GLU A 213 15.88 9.76 10.78
N HIS A 214 16.99 10.23 10.20
CA HIS A 214 17.30 11.65 10.06
C HIS A 214 16.35 12.38 9.09
N ARG A 215 15.82 11.70 8.08
CA ARG A 215 14.82 12.24 7.17
C ARG A 215 13.39 12.12 7.70
N GLY A 216 13.20 11.58 8.90
CA GLY A 216 11.95 11.60 9.65
C GLY A 216 11.00 10.44 9.33
N ILE A 217 11.50 9.21 9.22
CA ILE A 217 10.67 8.00 9.05
C ILE A 217 9.55 7.91 10.09
N ILE A 218 9.81 8.31 11.35
CA ILE A 218 8.80 8.31 12.42
C ILE A 218 7.63 9.24 12.04
N ARG A 219 7.91 10.47 11.62
CA ARG A 219 6.87 11.44 11.23
C ARG A 219 6.13 11.01 9.97
N GLN A 220 6.85 10.53 8.96
CA GLN A 220 6.25 10.09 7.70
C GLN A 220 5.45 8.79 7.89
N GLY A 221 5.97 7.84 8.67
CA GLY A 221 5.23 6.62 9.04
C GLY A 221 3.97 6.89 9.85
N ALA A 222 3.99 7.92 10.70
CA ALA A 222 2.82 8.36 11.45
C ALA A 222 1.67 8.86 10.55
N LYS A 223 1.96 9.32 9.31
CA LYS A 223 0.91 9.67 8.34
C LYS A 223 0.05 8.46 7.98
N LEU A 224 0.69 7.32 7.73
CA LEU A 224 -0.01 6.09 7.37
C LEU A 224 -0.86 5.56 8.53
N LEU A 225 -0.30 5.57 9.74
CA LEU A 225 -1.04 5.22 10.95
C LEU A 225 -2.26 6.13 11.15
N TYR A 226 -2.08 7.43 11.00
CA TYR A 226 -3.15 8.41 11.13
C TYR A 226 -4.24 8.19 10.06
N ALA A 227 -3.85 7.98 8.81
CA ALA A 227 -4.79 7.75 7.70
C ALA A 227 -5.71 6.55 7.95
N TYR A 228 -5.16 5.40 8.34
CA TYR A 228 -5.97 4.22 8.67
C TYR A 228 -6.82 4.40 9.93
N ALA A 229 -6.31 5.10 10.95
CA ALA A 229 -7.06 5.35 12.17
C ALA A 229 -8.23 6.33 11.97
N GLU A 230 -8.08 7.30 11.06
CA GLU A 230 -9.12 8.29 10.74
C GLU A 230 -10.17 7.76 9.76
N ALA A 231 -9.80 6.84 8.87
CA ALA A 231 -10.66 6.32 7.81
C ALA A 231 -11.92 5.65 8.37
N THR A 232 -13.07 6.06 7.83
CA THR A 232 -14.42 5.62 8.23
C THR A 232 -15.05 4.60 7.28
N VAL A 233 -14.49 4.44 6.08
CA VAL A 233 -14.92 3.44 5.10
C VAL A 233 -14.68 2.01 5.58
N PRO A 234 -15.35 0.99 4.99
CA PRO A 234 -15.02 -0.41 5.23
C PRO A 234 -13.52 -0.67 5.01
N LYS A 235 -12.88 -1.31 5.98
CA LYS A 235 -11.46 -1.68 5.93
C LYS A 235 -11.32 -3.17 6.18
N ILE A 236 -10.72 -3.87 5.23
CA ILE A 236 -10.49 -5.32 5.32
C ILE A 236 -9.02 -5.58 5.06
N THR A 237 -8.37 -6.35 5.93
CA THR A 237 -6.96 -6.71 5.78
C THR A 237 -6.80 -8.21 5.65
N VAL A 238 -5.96 -8.64 4.70
CA VAL A 238 -5.51 -10.01 4.53
C VAL A 238 -4.00 -10.05 4.80
N VAL A 239 -3.59 -10.74 5.84
CA VAL A 239 -2.17 -10.98 6.11
C VAL A 239 -1.75 -12.21 5.32
N THR A 240 -0.94 -12.02 4.28
CA THR A 240 -0.52 -13.09 3.39
C THR A 240 0.71 -13.84 3.90
N ARG A 241 1.66 -13.12 4.54
CA ARG A 241 2.87 -13.72 5.10
C ARG A 241 3.38 -12.94 6.30
N LYS A 242 4.36 -12.03 6.15
CA LYS A 242 4.96 -11.29 7.27
C LYS A 242 4.06 -10.16 7.77
N ALA A 243 3.98 -10.00 9.07
CA ALA A 243 3.31 -8.88 9.72
C ALA A 243 4.00 -8.58 11.05
N TYR A 244 5.06 -7.75 11.02
CA TYR A 244 5.91 -7.55 12.18
C TYR A 244 5.83 -6.15 12.75
N GLY A 245 5.66 -6.07 14.07
CA GLY A 245 5.81 -4.88 14.89
C GLY A 245 4.93 -3.70 14.48
N GLY A 246 5.51 -2.50 14.55
CA GLY A 246 4.79 -1.27 14.20
C GLY A 246 4.36 -1.18 12.74
N ALA A 247 5.08 -1.82 11.84
CA ALA A 247 4.73 -1.87 10.43
C ALA A 247 3.46 -2.70 10.17
N TYR A 248 3.27 -3.82 10.90
CA TYR A 248 2.00 -4.54 10.91
C TYR A 248 0.86 -3.63 11.41
N VAL A 249 1.11 -2.90 12.52
CA VAL A 249 0.06 -2.05 13.11
C VAL A 249 -0.47 -1.05 12.08
N VAL A 250 0.41 -0.36 11.33
CA VAL A 250 0.00 0.70 10.39
C VAL A 250 -0.64 0.19 9.10
N MET A 251 -0.51 -1.09 8.79
CA MET A 251 -1.10 -1.71 7.60
C MET A 251 -2.52 -2.24 7.84
N GLY A 252 -3.39 -1.39 8.39
CA GLY A 252 -4.78 -1.74 8.58
C GLY A 252 -4.99 -2.91 9.55
N SER A 253 -4.29 -2.90 10.68
CA SER A 253 -4.49 -3.93 11.70
C SER A 253 -5.76 -3.70 12.54
N LYS A 254 -6.18 -4.72 13.29
CA LYS A 254 -7.27 -4.63 14.27
C LYS A 254 -7.03 -3.53 15.32
N HIS A 255 -5.77 -3.22 15.61
CA HIS A 255 -5.37 -2.15 16.53
C HIS A 255 -5.77 -0.75 16.04
N LEU A 256 -5.91 -0.56 14.71
CA LEU A 256 -6.39 0.66 14.07
C LEU A 256 -7.88 0.59 13.68
N ARG A 257 -8.66 -0.28 14.34
CA ARG A 257 -10.10 -0.43 14.11
C ARG A 257 -10.44 -0.85 12.68
N THR A 258 -9.60 -1.70 12.06
CA THR A 258 -9.97 -2.37 10.82
C THR A 258 -11.10 -3.34 11.09
N ASP A 259 -12.12 -3.35 10.25
CA ASP A 259 -13.37 -4.06 10.49
C ASP A 259 -13.17 -5.58 10.49
N ILE A 260 -12.49 -6.09 9.45
CA ILE A 260 -12.22 -7.52 9.28
C ILE A 260 -10.74 -7.73 8.98
N ASN A 261 -10.12 -8.61 9.75
CA ASN A 261 -8.73 -9.03 9.56
C ASN A 261 -8.68 -10.53 9.31
N LEU A 262 -8.26 -10.90 8.11
CA LEU A 262 -8.05 -12.27 7.67
C LEU A 262 -6.56 -12.58 7.62
N ALA A 263 -6.20 -13.84 7.77
CA ALA A 263 -4.83 -14.27 7.58
C ALA A 263 -4.78 -15.58 6.77
N TRP A 264 -3.74 -15.74 5.98
CA TRP A 264 -3.43 -17.03 5.38
C TRP A 264 -2.68 -17.90 6.40
N PRO A 265 -2.69 -19.25 6.26
CA PRO A 265 -1.93 -20.12 7.15
C PRO A 265 -0.43 -19.86 7.17
N THR A 266 0.11 -19.24 6.11
CA THR A 266 1.51 -18.82 5.96
C THR A 266 1.85 -17.54 6.71
N ALA A 267 0.87 -16.88 7.34
CA ALA A 267 1.09 -15.61 8.03
C ALA A 267 1.95 -15.77 9.27
N GLU A 268 2.95 -14.91 9.40
CA GLU A 268 3.79 -14.76 10.59
C GLU A 268 3.47 -13.41 11.24
N ILE A 269 2.70 -13.42 12.33
CA ILE A 269 2.25 -12.21 13.04
C ILE A 269 2.97 -12.13 14.38
N ALA A 270 3.87 -11.16 14.55
CA ALA A 270 4.71 -11.04 15.73
C ALA A 270 5.21 -9.60 15.98
N VAL A 271 5.80 -9.37 17.14
CA VAL A 271 6.46 -8.08 17.45
C VAL A 271 7.69 -7.87 16.55
N MET A 272 8.42 -8.94 16.25
CA MET A 272 9.57 -8.93 15.33
C MET A 272 9.73 -10.30 14.68
N GLY A 273 10.44 -10.31 13.53
CA GLY A 273 10.72 -11.56 12.83
C GLY A 273 11.48 -12.58 13.68
N PRO A 274 11.28 -13.89 13.42
CA PRO A 274 11.84 -14.98 14.25
C PRO A 274 13.36 -14.89 14.43
N ASP A 275 14.10 -14.56 13.37
CA ASP A 275 15.57 -14.42 13.42
C ASP A 275 16.03 -13.33 14.37
N ALA A 276 15.39 -12.16 14.34
CA ALA A 276 15.71 -11.06 15.23
C ALA A 276 15.31 -11.38 16.69
N ALA A 277 14.13 -11.99 16.86
CA ALA A 277 13.65 -12.38 18.18
C ALA A 277 14.60 -13.37 18.87
N VAL A 278 15.00 -14.42 18.17
CA VAL A 278 15.92 -15.45 18.70
C VAL A 278 17.27 -14.87 19.06
N ASN A 279 17.84 -14.00 18.23
CA ASN A 279 19.12 -13.35 18.52
C ASN A 279 19.08 -12.45 19.78
N ILE A 280 17.94 -11.85 20.08
CA ILE A 280 17.77 -10.99 21.26
C ILE A 280 17.43 -11.83 22.49
N ILE A 281 16.42 -12.68 22.40
CA ILE A 281 15.87 -13.42 23.54
C ILE A 281 16.84 -14.51 24.01
N HIS A 282 17.46 -15.22 23.07
CA HIS A 282 18.29 -16.38 23.31
C HIS A 282 19.80 -16.14 23.14
N ARG A 283 20.23 -14.87 23.18
CA ARG A 283 21.63 -14.46 22.97
C ARG A 283 22.64 -15.29 23.81
N ARG A 284 22.33 -15.55 25.08
CA ARG A 284 23.22 -16.34 25.95
C ARG A 284 23.24 -17.80 25.55
N ARG A 285 22.07 -18.42 25.32
CA ARG A 285 21.95 -19.83 24.88
C ARG A 285 22.69 -20.07 23.57
N LEU A 286 22.66 -19.13 22.64
CA LEU A 286 23.41 -19.20 21.39
C LEU A 286 24.93 -19.08 21.61
N ALA A 287 25.37 -18.22 22.53
CA ALA A 287 26.80 -18.05 22.83
C ALA A 287 27.39 -19.27 23.57
N ASP A 288 26.60 -19.95 24.36
CA ASP A 288 27.04 -21.11 25.17
C ASP A 288 26.85 -22.46 24.39
N SER A 289 26.31 -22.44 23.20
CA SER A 289 26.05 -23.65 22.40
C SER A 289 27.30 -24.16 21.69
N GLU A 290 27.48 -25.48 21.66
CA GLU A 290 28.53 -26.15 20.90
C GLU A 290 28.28 -26.04 19.37
N ASN A 291 27.00 -25.91 18.96
CA ASN A 291 26.60 -25.70 17.56
C ASN A 291 25.57 -24.53 17.48
N PRO A 292 26.02 -23.28 17.42
CA PRO A 292 25.14 -22.11 17.42
C PRO A 292 24.15 -22.05 16.26
N GLU A 293 24.52 -22.55 15.07
CA GLU A 293 23.65 -22.53 13.90
C GLU A 293 22.47 -23.54 14.03
N ALA A 294 22.74 -24.74 14.48
CA ALA A 294 21.70 -25.73 14.73
C ALA A 294 20.76 -25.27 15.84
N THR A 295 21.30 -24.79 16.95
CA THR A 295 20.53 -24.24 18.08
C THR A 295 19.68 -23.05 17.64
N ARG A 296 20.21 -22.18 16.76
CA ARG A 296 19.46 -21.04 16.21
C ARG A 296 18.28 -21.51 15.37
N SER A 297 18.47 -22.49 14.48
CA SER A 297 17.40 -23.04 13.66
C SER A 297 16.27 -23.62 14.51
N GLU A 298 16.62 -24.43 15.51
CA GLU A 298 15.64 -25.01 16.46
C GLU A 298 14.82 -23.92 17.17
N LEU A 299 15.49 -22.86 17.65
CA LEU A 299 14.84 -21.77 18.37
C LEU A 299 13.96 -20.91 17.46
N ILE A 300 14.32 -20.76 16.18
CA ILE A 300 13.50 -20.08 15.18
C ILE A 300 12.21 -20.87 14.92
N ASP A 301 12.31 -22.18 14.75
CA ASP A 301 11.15 -23.04 14.53
C ASP A 301 10.24 -23.12 15.78
N GLU A 302 10.84 -23.16 16.97
CA GLU A 302 10.12 -23.04 18.24
C GLU A 302 9.36 -21.70 18.35
N TYR A 303 10.01 -20.60 17.98
CA TYR A 303 9.41 -19.27 18.00
C TYR A 303 8.26 -19.13 16.99
N ARG A 304 8.41 -19.68 15.78
CA ARG A 304 7.33 -19.71 14.78
C ARG A 304 6.13 -20.48 15.30
N THR A 305 6.37 -21.67 15.81
CA THR A 305 5.31 -22.56 16.32
C THR A 305 4.55 -21.96 17.49
N ASN A 306 5.26 -21.32 18.42
CA ASN A 306 4.65 -20.87 19.66
C ASN A 306 4.15 -19.42 19.63
N PHE A 307 4.69 -18.55 18.74
CA PHE A 307 4.43 -17.11 18.79
C PHE A 307 4.10 -16.50 17.43
N ALA A 308 4.88 -16.78 16.38
CA ALA A 308 4.78 -16.08 15.10
C ALA A 308 3.93 -16.87 14.09
N ASN A 309 2.65 -17.06 14.41
CA ASN A 309 1.69 -17.73 13.54
C ASN A 309 0.30 -17.08 13.65
N PRO A 310 -0.58 -17.27 12.65
CA PRO A 310 -1.88 -16.59 12.62
C PRO A 310 -2.85 -17.10 13.71
N TYR A 311 -2.69 -18.34 14.18
CA TYR A 311 -3.58 -18.93 15.18
C TYR A 311 -3.40 -18.27 16.55
N GLN A 312 -2.16 -17.96 16.93
CA GLN A 312 -1.86 -17.21 18.15
C GLN A 312 -2.42 -15.78 18.12
N ALA A 313 -2.44 -15.15 16.94
CA ALA A 313 -3.07 -13.86 16.75
C ALA A 313 -4.60 -13.94 16.81
N ALA A 314 -5.19 -15.01 16.25
CA ALA A 314 -6.63 -15.26 16.28
C ALA A 314 -7.13 -15.54 17.72
N GLU A 315 -6.43 -16.33 18.51
CA GLU A 315 -6.75 -16.56 19.94
C GLU A 315 -6.85 -15.26 20.74
N ARG A 316 -6.10 -14.22 20.33
CA ARG A 316 -6.10 -12.89 20.98
C ARG A 316 -7.08 -11.90 20.36
N GLY A 317 -7.83 -12.31 19.34
CA GLY A 317 -8.77 -11.46 18.63
C GLY A 317 -8.14 -10.43 17.68
N PHE A 318 -6.89 -10.63 17.27
CA PHE A 318 -6.23 -9.76 16.29
C PHE A 318 -6.53 -10.17 14.84
N ILE A 319 -6.92 -11.42 14.63
CA ILE A 319 -7.36 -12.00 13.36
C ILE A 319 -8.75 -12.60 13.57
N ASP A 320 -9.68 -12.29 12.65
CA ASP A 320 -11.07 -12.77 12.72
C ASP A 320 -11.21 -14.17 12.13
N ASP A 321 -10.45 -14.50 11.08
CA ASP A 321 -10.47 -15.83 10.46
C ASP A 321 -9.12 -16.15 9.80
N VAL A 322 -8.70 -17.42 9.88
CA VAL A 322 -7.57 -17.96 9.13
C VAL A 322 -8.12 -18.71 7.92
N ILE A 323 -7.95 -18.12 6.74
CA ILE A 323 -8.61 -18.56 5.52
C ILE A 323 -7.68 -19.31 4.59
N ASP A 324 -8.22 -20.27 3.84
CA ASP A 324 -7.52 -20.85 2.69
C ASP A 324 -7.24 -19.75 1.65
N PRO A 325 -5.99 -19.57 1.18
CA PRO A 325 -5.64 -18.59 0.15
C PRO A 325 -6.54 -18.66 -1.08
N ALA A 326 -6.94 -19.84 -1.52
CA ALA A 326 -7.83 -20.05 -2.67
C ALA A 326 -9.21 -19.38 -2.51
N LEU A 327 -9.67 -19.18 -1.27
CA LEU A 327 -10.97 -18.59 -0.93
C LEU A 327 -10.89 -17.07 -0.71
N THR A 328 -9.76 -16.42 -0.98
CA THR A 328 -9.57 -14.99 -0.66
C THR A 328 -10.62 -14.11 -1.33
N ARG A 329 -10.90 -14.32 -2.63
CA ARG A 329 -11.91 -13.53 -3.36
C ARG A 329 -13.31 -13.64 -2.76
N PRO A 330 -13.95 -14.83 -2.64
CA PRO A 330 -15.30 -14.91 -2.05
C PRO A 330 -15.33 -14.41 -0.61
N LYS A 331 -14.31 -14.65 0.20
CA LYS A 331 -14.23 -14.11 1.56
C LYS A 331 -14.21 -12.59 1.62
N LEU A 332 -13.48 -11.92 0.71
CA LEU A 332 -13.47 -10.47 0.61
C LEU A 332 -14.81 -9.90 0.15
N ILE A 333 -15.46 -10.54 -0.83
CA ILE A 333 -16.79 -10.13 -1.31
C ILE A 333 -17.81 -10.23 -0.19
N HIS A 334 -17.89 -11.36 0.52
CA HIS A 334 -18.78 -11.54 1.67
C HIS A 334 -18.51 -10.53 2.80
N ALA A 335 -17.22 -10.23 3.06
CA ALA A 335 -16.84 -9.22 4.03
C ALA A 335 -17.33 -7.82 3.62
N LEU A 336 -17.17 -7.43 2.36
CA LEU A 336 -17.69 -6.16 1.82
C LEU A 336 -19.21 -6.09 1.91
N ASP A 337 -19.91 -7.18 1.60
CA ASP A 337 -21.38 -7.23 1.70
C ASP A 337 -21.87 -7.07 3.13
N SER A 338 -21.17 -7.67 4.10
CA SER A 338 -21.50 -7.50 5.52
C SER A 338 -21.30 -6.08 6.03
N LEU A 339 -20.40 -5.33 5.40
CA LEU A 339 -20.04 -3.96 5.77
C LEU A 339 -20.71 -2.87 4.91
N GLN A 340 -21.57 -3.23 3.96
CA GLN A 340 -22.19 -2.26 3.04
C GLN A 340 -22.96 -1.14 3.73
N ASN A 341 -23.48 -1.41 4.93
CA ASN A 341 -24.24 -0.44 5.74
C ASN A 341 -23.38 0.24 6.81
N LYS A 342 -22.06 0.04 6.80
CA LYS A 342 -21.19 0.72 7.75
C LYS A 342 -21.33 2.23 7.63
N ARG A 343 -21.56 2.88 8.77
CA ARG A 343 -21.63 4.35 8.89
C ARG A 343 -20.91 4.75 10.18
N ASP A 344 -19.62 5.00 10.04
CA ASP A 344 -18.77 5.50 11.13
C ASP A 344 -18.76 7.02 11.14
N THR A 345 -18.74 7.61 12.33
CA THR A 345 -18.61 9.05 12.51
C THR A 345 -17.42 9.36 13.40
N LEU A 346 -16.65 10.35 13.01
CA LEU A 346 -15.57 10.89 13.83
C LEU A 346 -16.08 11.98 14.76
N PRO A 347 -15.41 12.22 15.91
CA PRO A 347 -15.71 13.38 16.73
C PRO A 347 -15.66 14.68 15.93
N PRO A 348 -16.58 15.62 16.15
CA PRO A 348 -16.60 16.90 15.43
C PRO A 348 -15.28 17.67 15.60
N LYS A 349 -14.69 18.09 14.50
CA LYS A 349 -13.47 18.91 14.45
C LYS A 349 -13.47 19.74 13.17
N LYS A 350 -12.73 20.83 13.13
CA LYS A 350 -12.63 21.64 11.92
C LYS A 350 -11.98 20.88 10.77
N HIS A 351 -10.93 20.13 11.05
CA HIS A 351 -10.22 19.24 10.13
C HIS A 351 -9.32 18.29 10.94
N GLY A 352 -8.82 17.22 10.31
CA GLY A 352 -7.78 16.38 10.88
C GLY A 352 -6.44 17.13 10.96
N ASN A 353 -5.61 16.79 11.95
CA ASN A 353 -4.25 17.31 12.07
C ASN A 353 -3.25 16.18 11.82
N ILE A 354 -3.22 15.72 10.55
CA ILE A 354 -2.27 14.71 10.12
C ILE A 354 -0.84 15.25 10.24
N PRO A 355 0.14 14.44 10.66
CA PRO A 355 1.56 14.83 10.63
C PRO A 355 2.00 15.18 9.20
N LEU A 356 2.33 16.44 8.94
CA LEU A 356 2.72 16.94 7.62
C LEU A 356 4.24 16.88 7.40
#